data_7070279178b862dbf97e174ef8ce1795
#
_entry.id   7070279178b862dbf97e174ef8ce1795
#
_cell.length_a   1.000
_cell.length_b   1.000
_cell.length_c   1.000
_cell.angle_alpha   90.00
_cell.angle_beta   90.00
_cell.angle_gamma   90.00
#
_symmetry.space_group_name_H-M   'P 1'
#
loop_
_entity.id
_entity.type
_entity.pdbx_description
1 polymer ?
#
loop_
_entity_poly.entity_id
_entity_poly.type
_entity_poly.pdbx_seq_one_letter_code
_entity_poly.pdbx_strand_id
1 'polypeptide(L)'
;QGEGIPAGRSAFFIRLAGCNVGCSGCDTKHSWPTDSHPKRLVMDLATEATDAADTGAAFVVITGGEPLHHNLDELTSAPRSKCAQPVHLETSGVDPLSGDPDWITLSPKRHKPPRPEVLQACHELKVVVHEPADLLFAEVLAAQAPQANWLLQPGWDCEEGLQLAVAKVQKDQRWRLSVQSHKWLGVR
;
A
#
# COMPACT_ATOMS: atom_id res chain seq x y z
N GLN A 1 -5.12 7.74 -6.44
CA GLN A 1 -4.85 6.35 -6.09
C GLN A 1 -5.41 5.41 -7.16
N GLY A 2 -4.59 4.47 -7.62
CA GLY A 2 -4.95 3.55 -8.71
C GLY A 2 -5.19 2.12 -8.26
N GLU A 3 -5.15 1.82 -6.96
CA GLU A 3 -5.25 0.47 -6.39
C GLU A 3 -6.13 0.45 -5.14
N GLY A 4 -6.60 -0.74 -4.79
CA GLY A 4 -7.31 -1.00 -3.54
C GLY A 4 -8.70 -0.38 -3.45
N ILE A 5 -9.21 -0.28 -2.23
CA ILE A 5 -10.54 0.32 -1.96
C ILE A 5 -10.60 1.81 -2.37
N PRO A 6 -9.56 2.64 -2.17
CA PRO A 6 -9.62 4.05 -2.54
C PRO A 6 -9.32 4.32 -4.03
N ALA A 7 -9.26 3.30 -4.90
CA ALA A 7 -9.00 3.49 -6.33
C ALA A 7 -9.98 4.48 -6.97
N GLY A 8 -9.46 5.32 -7.88
CA GLY A 8 -10.20 6.37 -8.56
C GLY A 8 -10.28 7.71 -7.83
N ARG A 9 -9.75 7.80 -6.61
CA ARG A 9 -9.72 9.04 -5.85
C ARG A 9 -8.38 9.76 -6.02
N SER A 10 -8.40 11.09 -6.06
CA SER A 10 -7.19 11.91 -6.06
C SER A 10 -6.46 11.80 -4.73
N ALA A 11 -5.14 11.68 -4.73
CA ALA A 11 -4.33 11.56 -3.53
C ALA A 11 -2.97 12.23 -3.70
N PHE A 12 -2.42 12.74 -2.61
CA PHE A 12 -1.03 13.22 -2.55
C PHE A 12 -0.12 12.08 -2.07
N PHE A 13 0.91 11.74 -2.84
CA PHE A 13 1.80 10.63 -2.53
C PHE A 13 3.12 11.10 -1.92
N ILE A 14 3.44 10.60 -0.74
CA ILE A 14 4.75 10.71 -0.11
C ILE A 14 5.45 9.37 -0.24
N ARG A 15 6.47 9.32 -1.13
CA ARG A 15 7.23 8.10 -1.38
C ARG A 15 8.56 8.13 -0.64
N LEU A 16 8.72 7.24 0.34
CA LEU A 16 9.95 7.10 1.12
C LEU A 16 10.95 6.19 0.40
N ALA A 17 12.23 6.52 0.51
CA ALA A 17 13.32 5.69 0.04
C ALA A 17 13.77 4.71 1.12
N GLY A 18 14.35 3.60 0.70
CA GLY A 18 14.83 2.52 1.56
C GLY A 18 13.92 1.30 1.52
N CYS A 19 14.46 0.17 1.05
CA CYS A 19 13.75 -1.11 1.08
C CYS A 19 14.74 -2.28 1.02
N ASN A 20 14.57 -3.23 1.94
CA ASN A 20 15.32 -4.50 1.96
C ASN A 20 14.39 -5.71 1.88
N VAL A 21 13.13 -5.51 1.49
CA VAL A 21 12.16 -6.60 1.36
C VAL A 21 12.55 -7.57 0.25
N GLY A 22 13.11 -7.05 -0.86
CA GLY A 22 13.72 -7.89 -1.90
C GLY A 22 12.72 -8.51 -2.87
N CYS A 23 11.61 -7.85 -3.18
CA CYS A 23 10.60 -8.36 -4.11
C CYS A 23 11.15 -8.44 -5.54
N SER A 24 11.12 -9.61 -6.18
CA SER A 24 11.60 -9.79 -7.56
C SER A 24 10.82 -8.95 -8.57
N GLY A 25 9.48 -8.90 -8.44
CA GLY A 25 8.55 -8.15 -9.28
C GLY A 25 8.26 -6.73 -8.81
N CYS A 26 9.15 -6.08 -8.03
CA CYS A 26 8.94 -4.71 -7.57
C CYS A 26 8.98 -3.72 -8.74
N ASP A 27 7.96 -2.89 -8.87
CA ASP A 27 7.86 -1.83 -9.89
C ASP A 27 8.49 -0.49 -9.46
N THR A 28 8.89 -0.37 -8.20
CA THR A 28 9.50 0.82 -7.61
C THR A 28 10.93 0.58 -7.11
N LYS A 29 11.72 -0.26 -7.79
CA LYS A 29 13.11 -0.57 -7.39
C LYS A 29 14.00 0.66 -7.25
N HIS A 30 13.66 1.77 -7.94
CA HIS A 30 14.36 3.04 -7.80
C HIS A 30 14.26 3.62 -6.37
N SER A 31 13.27 3.25 -5.59
CA SER A 31 13.13 3.68 -4.19
C SER A 31 13.89 2.80 -3.17
N TRP A 32 14.60 1.75 -3.61
CA TRP A 32 15.34 0.88 -2.70
C TRP A 32 16.57 1.56 -2.09
N PRO A 33 17.44 2.25 -2.87
CA PRO A 33 18.58 2.98 -2.28
C PRO A 33 18.09 4.26 -1.60
N THR A 34 18.70 4.60 -0.47
CA THR A 34 18.42 5.86 0.24
C THR A 34 19.27 7.03 -0.25
N ASP A 35 20.51 6.74 -0.67
CA ASP A 35 21.54 7.77 -0.93
C ASP A 35 21.28 8.60 -2.19
N SER A 36 20.45 8.10 -3.11
CA SER A 36 20.07 8.78 -4.35
C SER A 36 18.84 9.68 -4.22
N HIS A 37 18.27 9.78 -3.02
CA HIS A 37 17.03 10.54 -2.79
C HIS A 37 17.25 11.70 -1.83
N PRO A 38 16.57 12.86 -2.03
CA PRO A 38 16.72 14.02 -1.17
C PRO A 38 16.13 13.77 0.21
N LYS A 39 16.79 14.28 1.24
CA LYS A 39 16.19 14.41 2.57
C LYS A 39 15.24 15.61 2.58
N ARG A 40 14.04 15.41 3.12
CA ARG A 40 13.00 16.42 3.19
C ARG A 40 12.56 16.62 4.63
N LEU A 41 12.23 17.85 4.99
CA LEU A 41 11.59 18.12 6.28
C LEU A 41 10.13 17.66 6.26
N VAL A 42 9.67 17.05 7.35
CA VAL A 42 8.28 16.60 7.47
C VAL A 42 7.30 17.78 7.30
N MET A 43 7.64 18.95 7.83
CA MET A 43 6.81 20.16 7.72
C MET A 43 6.68 20.67 6.27
N ASP A 44 7.71 20.49 5.43
CA ASP A 44 7.62 20.85 4.01
C ASP A 44 6.64 19.92 3.29
N LEU A 45 6.73 18.61 3.56
CA LEU A 45 5.80 17.61 3.03
C LEU A 45 4.36 17.86 3.48
N ALA A 46 4.16 18.28 4.74
CA ALA A 46 2.84 18.64 5.24
C ALA A 46 2.29 19.91 4.56
N THR A 47 3.16 20.85 4.20
CA THR A 47 2.76 22.04 3.41
C THR A 47 2.33 21.65 2.01
N GLU A 48 3.13 20.84 1.31
CA GLU A 48 2.78 20.32 -0.02
C GLU A 48 1.49 19.50 -0.01
N ALA A 49 1.24 18.73 1.07
CA ALA A 49 -0.01 18.01 1.25
C ALA A 49 -1.21 18.97 1.38
N THR A 50 -1.03 20.10 2.08
CA THR A 50 -2.07 21.15 2.17
C THR A 50 -2.36 21.77 0.81
N ASP A 51 -1.34 22.15 0.06
CA ASP A 51 -1.48 22.71 -1.29
C ASP A 51 -2.17 21.70 -2.23
N ALA A 52 -1.85 20.42 -2.09
CA ALA A 52 -2.52 19.36 -2.83
C ALA A 52 -3.99 19.18 -2.43
N ALA A 53 -4.33 19.36 -1.14
CA ALA A 53 -5.71 19.35 -0.67
C ALA A 53 -6.53 20.47 -1.30
N ASP A 54 -5.98 21.68 -1.34
CA ASP A 54 -6.62 22.86 -1.95
C ASP A 54 -6.86 22.65 -3.45
N THR A 55 -6.09 21.79 -4.10
CA THR A 55 -6.23 21.44 -5.52
C THR A 55 -7.00 20.13 -5.76
N GLY A 56 -7.54 19.50 -4.72
CA GLY A 56 -8.48 18.37 -4.83
C GLY A 56 -7.93 17.00 -4.42
N ALA A 57 -6.75 16.92 -3.80
CA ALA A 57 -6.31 15.66 -3.19
C ALA A 57 -7.20 15.35 -1.97
N ALA A 58 -7.77 14.15 -1.92
CA ALA A 58 -8.72 13.74 -0.88
C ALA A 58 -8.04 13.16 0.36
N PHE A 59 -6.80 12.73 0.25
CA PHE A 59 -6.00 12.12 1.32
C PHE A 59 -4.52 12.04 0.94
N VAL A 60 -3.68 11.84 1.94
CA VAL A 60 -2.24 11.59 1.78
C VAL A 60 -1.97 10.09 1.76
N VAL A 61 -1.11 9.60 0.86
CA VAL A 61 -0.62 8.22 0.84
C VAL A 61 0.86 8.20 1.17
N ILE A 62 1.21 7.59 2.28
CA ILE A 62 2.60 7.27 2.63
C ILE A 62 2.91 5.88 2.06
N THR A 63 3.86 5.83 1.16
CA THR A 63 4.32 4.62 0.47
C THR A 63 5.82 4.68 0.24
N GLY A 64 6.38 3.87 -0.63
CA GLY A 64 7.79 4.05 -0.99
C GLY A 64 8.50 2.77 -1.37
N GLY A 65 9.70 2.60 -0.81
CA GLY A 65 10.37 1.34 -0.63
C GLY A 65 9.59 0.49 0.38
N GLU A 66 9.99 0.50 1.65
CA GLU A 66 9.15 0.01 2.76
C GLU A 66 9.00 1.13 3.80
N PRO A 67 7.82 1.76 3.92
CA PRO A 67 7.65 2.90 4.83
C PRO A 67 7.95 2.59 6.29
N LEU A 68 7.64 1.38 6.76
CA LEU A 68 7.88 0.99 8.16
C LEU A 68 9.36 0.77 8.51
N HIS A 69 10.29 0.89 7.55
CA HIS A 69 11.71 1.04 7.87
C HIS A 69 12.02 2.38 8.55
N HIS A 70 11.07 3.32 8.53
CA HIS A 70 11.16 4.64 9.15
C HIS A 70 10.19 4.74 10.33
N ASN A 71 10.47 5.64 11.28
CA ASN A 71 9.48 6.07 12.24
C ASN A 71 8.51 7.06 11.56
N LEU A 72 7.22 6.72 11.54
CA LEU A 72 6.19 7.49 10.86
C LEU A 72 5.39 8.43 11.78
N ASP A 73 5.74 8.55 13.08
CA ASP A 73 4.94 9.31 14.06
C ASP A 73 4.74 10.76 13.62
N GLU A 74 5.82 11.45 13.26
CA GLU A 74 5.73 12.84 12.79
C GLU A 74 5.06 12.92 11.42
N LEU A 75 5.37 11.99 10.51
CA LEU A 75 4.87 12.02 9.14
C LEU A 75 3.37 11.73 9.05
N THR A 76 2.81 10.97 9.99
CA THR A 76 1.35 10.74 10.05
C THR A 76 0.61 11.86 10.76
N SER A 77 1.23 12.53 11.75
CA SER A 77 0.59 13.59 12.53
C SER A 77 0.61 14.94 11.83
N ALA A 78 1.65 15.28 11.10
CA ALA A 78 1.83 16.62 10.51
C ALA A 78 0.79 16.98 9.43
N PRO A 79 0.45 16.13 8.42
CA PRO A 79 -0.61 16.43 7.46
C PRO A 79 -1.98 16.56 8.13
N ARG A 80 -2.27 15.67 9.10
CA ARG A 80 -3.55 15.70 9.83
C ARG A 80 -3.72 17.00 10.62
N SER A 81 -2.68 17.47 11.28
CA SER A 81 -2.74 18.72 12.07
C SER A 81 -2.82 19.96 11.19
N LYS A 82 -2.27 19.94 9.98
CA LYS A 82 -2.15 21.11 9.12
C LYS A 82 -3.33 21.28 8.15
N CYS A 83 -3.83 20.19 7.57
CA CYS A 83 -4.90 20.23 6.56
C CYS A 83 -6.06 19.28 6.82
N ALA A 84 -6.10 18.62 7.99
CA ALA A 84 -7.13 17.63 8.38
C ALA A 84 -7.36 16.49 7.36
N GLN A 85 -6.37 16.21 6.51
CA GLN A 85 -6.48 15.14 5.53
C GLN A 85 -6.23 13.77 6.17
N PRO A 86 -7.01 12.73 5.79
CA PRO A 86 -6.71 11.37 6.16
C PRO A 86 -5.34 10.92 5.62
N VAL A 87 -4.62 10.15 6.42
CA VAL A 87 -3.32 9.59 6.06
C VAL A 87 -3.44 8.10 5.88
N HIS A 88 -3.15 7.62 4.68
CA HIS A 88 -3.12 6.21 4.32
C HIS A 88 -1.68 5.70 4.27
N LEU A 89 -1.45 4.50 4.79
CA LEU A 89 -0.18 3.80 4.74
C LEU A 89 -0.28 2.61 3.78
N GLU A 90 0.64 2.49 2.83
CA GLU A 90 0.85 1.29 2.02
C GLU A 90 2.16 0.61 2.43
N THR A 91 2.10 -0.59 2.97
CA THR A 91 3.25 -1.31 3.51
C THR A 91 3.21 -2.81 3.21
N SER A 92 4.36 -3.46 3.20
CA SER A 92 4.44 -4.93 3.23
C SER A 92 4.26 -5.51 4.63
N GLY A 93 4.34 -4.67 5.67
CA GLY A 93 4.15 -5.05 7.07
C GLY A 93 5.29 -5.83 7.70
N VAL A 94 6.50 -5.80 7.13
CA VAL A 94 7.65 -6.59 7.62
C VAL A 94 8.29 -6.02 8.89
N ASP A 95 8.05 -4.76 9.19
CA ASP A 95 8.54 -4.06 10.38
C ASP A 95 7.39 -3.68 11.32
N PRO A 96 7.72 -3.33 12.58
CA PRO A 96 6.72 -2.87 13.54
C PRO A 96 5.95 -1.65 13.02
N LEU A 97 4.64 -1.61 13.32
CA LEU A 97 3.82 -0.45 13.01
C LEU A 97 4.33 0.77 13.80
N SER A 98 4.50 1.89 13.10
CA SER A 98 4.78 3.20 13.68
C SER A 98 3.88 4.26 13.04
N GLY A 99 3.67 5.36 13.75
CA GLY A 99 2.70 6.38 13.37
C GLY A 99 1.24 5.95 13.64
N ASP A 100 0.33 6.84 13.30
CA ASP A 100 -1.12 6.65 13.48
C ASP A 100 -1.86 6.93 12.16
N PRO A 101 -1.73 6.05 11.12
CA PRO A 101 -2.44 6.23 9.86
C PRO A 101 -3.93 5.95 10.02
N ASP A 102 -4.78 6.69 9.28
CA ASP A 102 -6.24 6.48 9.27
C ASP A 102 -6.65 5.24 8.47
N TRP A 103 -5.79 4.80 7.55
CA TRP A 103 -6.01 3.62 6.72
C TRP A 103 -4.70 2.88 6.47
N ILE A 104 -4.70 1.58 6.66
CA ILE A 104 -3.54 0.71 6.39
C ILE A 104 -3.90 -0.28 5.28
N THR A 105 -3.25 -0.15 4.13
CA THR A 105 -3.22 -1.14 3.07
C THR A 105 -2.00 -2.03 3.26
N LEU A 106 -2.23 -3.26 3.68
CA LEU A 106 -1.19 -4.27 3.82
C LEU A 106 -1.04 -5.05 2.51
N SER A 107 0.13 -4.94 1.88
CA SER A 107 0.53 -5.71 0.71
C SER A 107 1.62 -6.73 1.05
N PRO A 108 1.27 -7.86 1.68
CA PRO A 108 2.23 -8.81 2.24
C PRO A 108 3.02 -9.53 1.16
N LYS A 109 4.21 -10.02 1.52
CA LYS A 109 5.09 -10.76 0.62
C LYS A 109 5.32 -12.16 1.15
N ARG A 110 5.11 -13.17 0.33
CA ARG A 110 5.20 -14.59 0.74
C ARG A 110 6.59 -14.96 1.27
N HIS A 111 7.66 -14.44 0.65
CA HIS A 111 9.04 -14.68 1.05
C HIS A 111 9.47 -13.92 2.31
N LYS A 112 8.71 -12.90 2.73
CA LYS A 112 8.94 -12.10 3.95
C LYS A 112 7.57 -11.70 4.52
N PRO A 113 6.92 -12.62 5.27
CA PRO A 113 5.56 -12.42 5.78
C PRO A 113 5.44 -11.19 6.70
N PRO A 114 4.23 -10.61 6.80
CA PRO A 114 4.01 -9.44 7.63
C PRO A 114 4.03 -9.80 9.12
N ARG A 115 4.30 -8.80 9.94
CA ARG A 115 4.17 -8.92 11.40
C ARG A 115 2.71 -9.07 11.80
N PRO A 116 2.42 -9.88 12.84
CA PRO A 116 1.04 -10.11 13.30
C PRO A 116 0.31 -8.82 13.67
N GLU A 117 0.98 -7.88 14.33
CA GLU A 117 0.38 -6.61 14.74
C GLU A 117 -0.06 -5.75 13.55
N VAL A 118 0.69 -5.75 12.44
CA VAL A 118 0.31 -5.00 11.23
C VAL A 118 -0.86 -5.69 10.53
N LEU A 119 -0.86 -7.02 10.51
CA LEU A 119 -1.95 -7.81 9.93
C LEU A 119 -3.27 -7.60 10.71
N GLN A 120 -3.20 -7.49 12.03
CA GLN A 120 -4.37 -7.23 12.87
C GLN A 120 -4.88 -5.80 12.76
N ALA A 121 -3.98 -4.84 12.47
CA ALA A 121 -4.33 -3.42 12.35
C ALA A 121 -4.77 -3.02 10.93
N CYS A 122 -4.55 -3.85 9.90
CA CYS A 122 -4.82 -3.46 8.53
C CYS A 122 -6.32 -3.32 8.25
N HIS A 123 -6.66 -2.32 7.44
CA HIS A 123 -8.02 -2.06 6.94
C HIS A 123 -8.26 -2.75 5.60
N GLU A 124 -7.17 -3.01 4.88
CA GLU A 124 -7.16 -3.63 3.57
C GLU A 124 -5.99 -4.61 3.48
N LEU A 125 -6.30 -5.87 3.19
CA LEU A 125 -5.34 -6.92 2.87
C LEU A 125 -5.33 -7.11 1.36
N LYS A 126 -4.29 -6.61 0.68
CA LYS A 126 -4.15 -6.64 -0.77
C LYS A 126 -3.02 -7.58 -1.17
N VAL A 127 -3.34 -8.79 -1.59
CA VAL A 127 -2.36 -9.81 -1.98
C VAL A 127 -2.15 -9.79 -3.48
N VAL A 128 -0.90 -9.66 -3.91
CA VAL A 128 -0.52 -9.75 -5.33
C VAL A 128 -0.46 -11.22 -5.73
N VAL A 129 -1.12 -11.57 -6.84
CA VAL A 129 -1.26 -12.93 -7.32
C VAL A 129 -0.52 -13.11 -8.63
N HIS A 130 0.43 -14.06 -8.66
CA HIS A 130 1.14 -14.51 -9.85
C HIS A 130 0.88 -16.00 -10.11
N GLU A 131 0.74 -16.82 -9.06
CA GLU A 131 0.66 -18.27 -9.10
C GLU A 131 -0.32 -18.81 -8.03
N PRO A 132 -0.74 -20.08 -8.10
CA PRO A 132 -1.71 -20.66 -7.15
C PRO A 132 -1.26 -20.59 -5.68
N ALA A 133 0.03 -20.64 -5.41
CA ALA A 133 0.56 -20.54 -4.04
C ALA A 133 0.27 -19.18 -3.39
N ASP A 134 0.10 -18.12 -4.18
CA ASP A 134 -0.26 -16.80 -3.67
C ASP A 134 -1.71 -16.75 -3.18
N LEU A 135 -2.62 -17.52 -3.79
CA LEU A 135 -3.99 -17.67 -3.28
C LEU A 135 -4.04 -18.41 -1.94
N LEU A 136 -3.23 -19.45 -1.77
CA LEU A 136 -3.13 -20.16 -0.49
C LEU A 136 -2.57 -19.24 0.60
N PHE A 137 -1.56 -18.46 0.28
CA PHE A 137 -1.01 -17.47 1.19
C PHE A 137 -2.06 -16.40 1.55
N ALA A 138 -2.83 -15.93 0.57
CA ALA A 138 -3.90 -14.95 0.79
C ALA A 138 -4.96 -15.49 1.76
N GLU A 139 -5.42 -16.74 1.61
CA GLU A 139 -6.39 -17.37 2.51
C GLU A 139 -5.87 -17.49 3.94
N VAL A 140 -4.60 -17.88 4.12
CA VAL A 140 -3.98 -17.98 5.44
C VAL A 140 -3.96 -16.62 6.16
N LEU A 141 -3.64 -15.54 5.45
CA LEU A 141 -3.62 -14.20 6.03
C LEU A 141 -5.02 -13.65 6.26
N ALA A 142 -5.94 -13.88 5.33
CA ALA A 142 -7.33 -13.44 5.45
C ALA A 142 -8.02 -14.03 6.70
N ALA A 143 -7.74 -15.30 6.99
CA ALA A 143 -8.25 -15.93 8.21
C ALA A 143 -7.75 -15.27 9.52
N GLN A 144 -6.60 -14.59 9.47
CA GLN A 144 -6.00 -13.86 10.59
C GLN A 144 -6.37 -12.37 10.60
N ALA A 145 -6.99 -11.86 9.54
CA ALA A 145 -7.42 -10.46 9.40
C ALA A 145 -8.90 -10.37 8.98
N PRO A 146 -9.85 -10.94 9.76
CA PRO A 146 -11.27 -10.98 9.40
C PRO A 146 -11.91 -9.58 9.35
N GLN A 147 -11.31 -8.58 9.99
CA GLN A 147 -11.76 -7.18 10.01
C GLN A 147 -11.41 -6.42 8.72
N ALA A 148 -10.44 -6.90 7.94
CA ALA A 148 -9.94 -6.21 6.77
C ALA A 148 -10.81 -6.46 5.52
N ASN A 149 -10.75 -5.52 4.56
CA ASN A 149 -11.21 -5.77 3.21
C ASN A 149 -10.17 -6.64 2.48
N TRP A 150 -10.59 -7.77 1.93
CA TRP A 150 -9.68 -8.71 1.27
C TRP A 150 -9.66 -8.49 -0.23
N LEU A 151 -8.48 -8.21 -0.77
CA LEU A 151 -8.29 -7.93 -2.18
C LEU A 151 -7.22 -8.84 -2.80
N LEU A 152 -7.51 -9.33 -4.00
CA LEU A 152 -6.54 -9.98 -4.86
C LEU A 152 -6.19 -9.04 -6.01
N GLN A 153 -4.90 -8.80 -6.19
CA GLN A 153 -4.37 -7.96 -7.25
C GLN A 153 -3.52 -8.81 -8.20
N PRO A 154 -3.94 -8.99 -9.45
CA PRO A 154 -3.07 -9.64 -10.43
C PRO A 154 -1.71 -8.95 -10.50
N GLY A 155 -0.62 -9.71 -10.60
CA GLY A 155 0.67 -9.15 -10.95
C GLY A 155 0.60 -8.43 -12.28
N TRP A 156 1.32 -7.31 -12.44
CA TRP A 156 1.34 -6.58 -13.70
C TRP A 156 1.89 -7.47 -14.82
N ASP A 157 1.21 -7.48 -15.99
CA ASP A 157 1.51 -8.33 -17.14
C ASP A 157 1.56 -9.85 -16.82
N CYS A 158 0.82 -10.31 -15.80
CA CYS A 158 0.73 -11.71 -15.41
C CYS A 158 -0.66 -12.27 -15.74
N GLU A 159 -0.79 -12.93 -16.90
CA GLU A 159 -2.04 -13.53 -17.35
C GLU A 159 -2.55 -14.61 -16.38
N GLU A 160 -1.65 -15.49 -15.89
CA GLU A 160 -2.02 -16.51 -14.92
C GLU A 160 -2.56 -15.91 -13.63
N GLY A 161 -1.89 -14.86 -13.10
CA GLY A 161 -2.35 -14.15 -11.92
C GLY A 161 -3.72 -13.49 -12.10
N LEU A 162 -3.99 -12.96 -13.29
CA LEU A 162 -5.31 -12.39 -13.62
C LEU A 162 -6.41 -13.46 -13.60
N GLN A 163 -6.18 -14.58 -14.28
CA GLN A 163 -7.14 -15.68 -14.34
C GLN A 163 -7.42 -16.26 -12.94
N LEU A 164 -6.38 -16.45 -12.13
CA LEU A 164 -6.50 -16.95 -10.76
C LEU A 164 -7.29 -15.99 -9.86
N ALA A 165 -6.97 -14.70 -9.88
CA ALA A 165 -7.63 -13.71 -9.05
C ALA A 165 -9.11 -13.55 -9.44
N VAL A 166 -9.42 -13.47 -10.73
CA VAL A 166 -10.79 -13.37 -11.24
C VAL A 166 -11.60 -14.61 -10.85
N ALA A 167 -11.06 -15.82 -11.10
CA ALA A 167 -11.74 -17.07 -10.77
C ALA A 167 -12.02 -17.20 -9.25
N LYS A 168 -11.12 -16.71 -8.40
CA LYS A 168 -11.32 -16.71 -6.96
C LYS A 168 -12.41 -15.74 -6.54
N VAL A 169 -12.39 -14.52 -7.05
CA VAL A 169 -13.40 -13.49 -6.72
C VAL A 169 -14.80 -13.91 -7.18
N GLN A 170 -14.90 -14.57 -8.35
CA GLN A 170 -16.19 -15.09 -8.84
C GLN A 170 -16.79 -16.20 -7.96
N LYS A 171 -15.96 -16.96 -7.25
CA LYS A 171 -16.38 -18.10 -6.41
C LYS A 171 -16.57 -17.73 -4.94
N ASP A 172 -16.00 -16.62 -4.49
CA ASP A 172 -16.01 -16.24 -3.09
C ASP A 172 -16.19 -14.72 -2.94
N GLN A 173 -17.42 -14.31 -2.62
CA GLN A 173 -17.84 -12.90 -2.51
C GLN A 173 -17.11 -12.08 -1.44
N ARG A 174 -16.35 -12.71 -0.56
CA ARG A 174 -15.54 -11.99 0.46
C ARG A 174 -14.33 -11.32 -0.18
N TRP A 175 -13.84 -11.86 -1.30
CA TRP A 175 -12.72 -11.31 -2.04
C TRP A 175 -13.17 -10.27 -3.06
N ARG A 176 -12.35 -9.26 -3.24
CA ARG A 176 -12.53 -8.20 -4.25
C ARG A 176 -11.32 -8.18 -5.17
N LEU A 177 -11.54 -7.86 -6.44
CA LEU A 177 -10.46 -7.65 -7.39
C LEU A 177 -9.92 -6.23 -7.22
N SER A 178 -8.61 -6.09 -7.05
CA SER A 178 -7.88 -4.83 -7.19
C SER A 178 -7.14 -4.85 -8.52
N VAL A 179 -7.18 -3.74 -9.25
CA VAL A 179 -6.41 -3.57 -10.49
C VAL A 179 -5.51 -2.34 -10.37
N GLN A 180 -4.43 -2.31 -11.14
CA GLN A 180 -3.52 -1.16 -11.18
C GLN A 180 -3.99 -0.16 -12.25
N SER A 181 -5.13 0.50 -12.00
CA SER A 181 -5.80 1.37 -12.98
C SER A 181 -4.91 2.53 -13.44
N HIS A 182 -4.03 3.03 -12.56
CA HIS A 182 -3.07 4.08 -12.90
C HIS A 182 -2.13 3.68 -14.05
N LYS A 183 -1.75 2.40 -14.16
CA LYS A 183 -0.89 1.91 -15.25
C LYS A 183 -1.61 1.92 -16.59
N TRP A 184 -2.91 1.61 -16.60
CA TRP A 184 -3.73 1.64 -17.81
C TRP A 184 -4.05 3.06 -18.26
N LEU A 185 -4.24 3.97 -17.30
CA LEU A 185 -4.53 5.37 -17.57
C LEU A 185 -3.27 6.20 -17.90
N GLY A 186 -2.07 5.64 -17.68
CA GLY A 186 -0.80 6.37 -17.87
C GLY A 186 -0.61 7.53 -16.89
N VAL A 187 -1.27 7.48 -15.72
CA VAL A 187 -1.13 8.49 -14.65
C VAL A 187 -0.23 7.96 -13.53
N ARG A 188 0.37 8.87 -12.79
CA ARG A 188 1.24 8.55 -11.64
C ARG A 188 0.55 8.87 -10.33
#